data_87d2e556d61208dd027ef9494b424474
#
_entry.id   87d2e556d61208dd027ef9494b424474
#
_cell.length_a   1.000
_cell.length_b   1.000
_cell.length_c   1.000
_cell.angle_alpha   90.00
_cell.angle_beta   90.00
_cell.angle_gamma   90.00
#
_symmetry.space_group_name_H-M   'P 1'
#
loop_
_entity.id
_entity.type
_entity.pdbx_description
1 polymer ?
#
loop_
_entity_poly.entity_id
_entity_poly.type
_entity_poly.pdbx_seq_one_letter_code
_entity_poly.pdbx_strand_id
1 'polypeptide(L)'
;FGHANKATQEYEKTRVLLKNFINASKNEEIIFTKGVTESINFIASSFAIDFKTVIISSLEHHSNIVPWHMQNRTLGAGLEVVNCNENLDFDLEHFEELLKVNPNAFVSITHISNAFGKIHDIKTITKLAHKYGAVVMIDGAQSLAHFRIDVQELDVDFFAISGHKTFGPTGVGAIYIKEKYLKDVKPYQTGGATIHEVDYSGSILLDSPYKFEAGTQNIAGVIGFGKALEYINHIHYENILSMEHNVYKYLDDELKKLPNIIFYNDIKDSIGSRSFNFEGIIHDDIGILLDKMNIAVRVGHHCAQPIMKKLGIRGTIRVSTAFYNDYVDVDKLIEALKKALSMLKD
;
A
#
# COMPACT_ATOMS: atom_id res chain seq x y z
N PHE A 1 -16.97 -13.81 -31.46
CA PHE A 1 -17.59 -14.02 -30.13
C PHE A 1 -16.72 -14.90 -29.22
N GLY A 2 -16.17 -16.06 -29.69
CA GLY A 2 -15.48 -17.04 -28.83
C GLY A 2 -14.27 -16.45 -28.06
N HIS A 3 -13.37 -15.71 -28.71
CA HIS A 3 -12.21 -15.11 -28.05
C HIS A 3 -12.59 -14.00 -27.06
N ALA A 4 -13.58 -13.16 -27.39
CA ALA A 4 -14.06 -12.13 -26.49
C ALA A 4 -14.68 -12.74 -25.22
N ASN A 5 -15.51 -13.78 -25.36
CA ASN A 5 -16.11 -14.47 -24.21
C ASN A 5 -15.03 -15.10 -23.30
N LYS A 6 -14.00 -15.71 -23.90
CA LYS A 6 -12.89 -16.27 -23.13
C LYS A 6 -12.14 -15.18 -22.34
N ALA A 7 -11.86 -14.05 -22.95
CA ALA A 7 -11.21 -12.93 -22.28
C ALA A 7 -12.05 -12.40 -21.11
N THR A 8 -13.37 -12.23 -21.30
CA THR A 8 -14.29 -11.84 -20.24
C THR A 8 -14.33 -12.86 -19.10
N GLN A 9 -14.37 -14.16 -19.42
CA GLN A 9 -14.35 -15.22 -18.40
C GLN A 9 -13.07 -15.20 -17.56
N GLU A 10 -11.90 -15.04 -18.19
CA GLU A 10 -10.61 -14.96 -17.47
C GLU A 10 -10.50 -13.67 -16.64
N TYR A 11 -11.05 -12.56 -17.13
CA TYR A 11 -11.13 -11.30 -16.39
C TYR A 11 -11.96 -11.47 -15.10
N GLU A 12 -13.19 -11.98 -15.21
CA GLU A 12 -14.07 -12.20 -14.07
C GLU A 12 -13.57 -13.31 -13.14
N LYS A 13 -12.88 -14.33 -13.66
CA LYS A 13 -12.20 -15.34 -12.86
C LYS A 13 -11.15 -14.70 -11.94
N THR A 14 -10.42 -13.69 -12.42
CA THR A 14 -9.47 -12.94 -11.58
C THR A 14 -10.19 -12.21 -10.44
N ARG A 15 -11.37 -11.63 -10.69
CA ARG A 15 -12.19 -10.99 -9.65
C ARG A 15 -12.60 -11.98 -8.55
N VAL A 16 -13.09 -13.16 -8.95
CA VAL A 16 -13.43 -14.25 -8.02
C VAL A 16 -12.20 -14.71 -7.24
N LEU A 17 -11.06 -14.84 -7.91
CA LEU A 17 -9.81 -15.23 -7.28
C LEU A 17 -9.36 -14.19 -6.23
N LEU A 18 -9.36 -12.91 -6.57
CA LEU A 18 -8.98 -11.84 -5.66
C LEU A 18 -9.95 -11.75 -4.48
N LYS A 19 -11.27 -11.85 -4.73
CA LYS A 19 -12.29 -11.92 -3.69
C LYS A 19 -11.97 -13.02 -2.66
N ASN A 20 -11.66 -14.24 -3.12
CA ASN A 20 -11.30 -15.34 -2.25
C ASN A 20 -9.94 -15.12 -1.57
N PHE A 21 -8.99 -14.51 -2.27
CA PHE A 21 -7.64 -14.26 -1.79
C PHE A 21 -7.58 -13.33 -0.57
N ILE A 22 -8.48 -12.34 -0.52
CA ILE A 22 -8.61 -11.40 0.60
C ILE A 22 -9.82 -11.71 1.51
N ASN A 23 -10.50 -12.82 1.29
CA ASN A 23 -11.71 -13.23 2.01
C ASN A 23 -12.82 -12.17 1.98
N ALA A 24 -13.04 -11.50 0.85
CA ALA A 24 -14.21 -10.64 0.67
C ALA A 24 -15.48 -11.48 0.53
N SER A 25 -16.65 -10.93 0.91
CA SER A 25 -17.92 -11.65 0.91
C SER A 25 -18.47 -11.86 -0.50
N LYS A 26 -18.37 -10.84 -1.36
CA LYS A 26 -19.02 -10.81 -2.67
C LYS A 26 -18.06 -10.31 -3.75
N ASN A 27 -18.30 -10.74 -5.00
CA ASN A 27 -17.54 -10.26 -6.16
C ASN A 27 -17.75 -8.76 -6.41
N GLU A 28 -18.93 -8.26 -6.09
CA GLU A 28 -19.36 -6.87 -6.21
C GLU A 28 -18.55 -5.92 -5.34
N GLU A 29 -17.88 -6.42 -4.32
CA GLU A 29 -16.99 -5.67 -3.44
C GLU A 29 -15.60 -5.43 -4.04
N ILE A 30 -15.26 -6.09 -5.16
CA ILE A 30 -13.94 -6.00 -5.82
C ILE A 30 -14.07 -5.16 -7.10
N ILE A 31 -13.43 -4.00 -7.11
CA ILE A 31 -13.39 -3.10 -8.26
C ILE A 31 -11.95 -3.01 -8.77
N PHE A 32 -11.72 -3.28 -10.05
CA PHE A 32 -10.40 -3.12 -10.65
C PHE A 32 -10.06 -1.65 -10.88
N THR A 33 -8.83 -1.30 -10.59
CA THR A 33 -8.24 0.03 -10.75
C THR A 33 -6.84 -0.10 -11.38
N LYS A 34 -6.16 1.02 -11.60
CA LYS A 34 -4.74 1.01 -12.05
C LYS A 34 -3.76 0.76 -10.90
N GLY A 35 -4.23 0.75 -9.66
CA GLY A 35 -3.42 0.56 -8.45
C GLY A 35 -3.92 1.42 -7.30
N VAL A 36 -3.19 1.38 -6.17
CA VAL A 36 -3.56 2.06 -4.93
C VAL A 36 -3.75 3.57 -5.11
N THR A 37 -2.91 4.24 -5.89
CA THR A 37 -3.05 5.68 -6.13
C THR A 37 -4.41 6.03 -6.75
N GLU A 38 -4.87 5.28 -7.75
CA GLU A 38 -6.20 5.49 -8.34
C GLU A 38 -7.30 5.13 -7.33
N SER A 39 -7.15 4.03 -6.61
CA SER A 39 -8.11 3.60 -5.59
C SER A 39 -8.34 4.67 -4.52
N ILE A 40 -7.28 5.30 -4.02
CA ILE A 40 -7.39 6.36 -3.01
C ILE A 40 -8.03 7.63 -3.62
N ASN A 41 -7.62 8.05 -4.81
CA ASN A 41 -8.23 9.20 -5.50
C ASN A 41 -9.71 8.96 -5.80
N PHE A 42 -10.07 7.73 -6.19
CA PHE A 42 -11.47 7.34 -6.40
C PHE A 42 -12.29 7.55 -5.13
N ILE A 43 -11.87 6.98 -3.99
CA ILE A 43 -12.61 7.12 -2.74
C ILE A 43 -12.60 8.56 -2.24
N ALA A 44 -11.49 9.28 -2.37
CA ALA A 44 -11.39 10.67 -1.96
C ALA A 44 -12.42 11.57 -2.68
N SER A 45 -12.64 11.34 -3.98
CA SER A 45 -13.55 12.16 -4.81
C SER A 45 -14.99 11.66 -4.83
N SER A 46 -15.25 10.39 -4.49
CA SER A 46 -16.54 9.74 -4.70
C SER A 46 -17.30 9.39 -3.43
N PHE A 47 -16.61 9.34 -2.30
CA PHE A 47 -17.19 8.93 -1.03
C PHE A 47 -16.67 9.81 0.14
N ALA A 48 -15.35 9.91 0.30
CA ALA A 48 -14.78 10.65 1.43
C ALA A 48 -15.00 12.17 1.33
N ILE A 49 -15.44 12.66 0.20
CA ILE A 49 -15.81 14.07 -0.05
C ILE A 49 -16.86 14.60 0.93
N ASP A 50 -17.72 13.74 1.45
CA ASP A 50 -18.79 14.13 2.38
C ASP A 50 -18.32 14.16 3.85
N PHE A 51 -17.05 13.81 4.13
CA PHE A 51 -16.48 13.79 5.48
C PHE A 51 -15.82 15.14 5.84
N LYS A 52 -16.08 15.62 7.06
CA LYS A 52 -15.49 16.88 7.57
C LYS A 52 -14.02 16.73 7.93
N THR A 53 -13.57 15.55 8.28
CA THR A 53 -12.19 15.30 8.70
C THR A 53 -11.71 13.96 8.14
N VAL A 54 -10.49 13.97 7.61
CA VAL A 54 -9.72 12.79 7.23
C VAL A 54 -8.57 12.63 8.22
N ILE A 55 -8.38 11.42 8.75
CA ILE A 55 -7.27 11.10 9.65
C ILE A 55 -6.33 10.12 8.93
N ILE A 56 -5.06 10.48 8.84
CA ILE A 56 -3.98 9.66 8.26
C ILE A 56 -2.87 9.42 9.29
N SER A 57 -1.94 8.50 9.00
CA SER A 57 -0.74 8.34 9.82
C SER A 57 0.43 9.20 9.36
N SER A 58 1.43 9.38 10.20
CA SER A 58 2.68 10.06 9.83
C SER A 58 3.58 9.25 8.89
N LEU A 59 3.29 7.96 8.67
CA LEU A 59 4.07 7.04 7.83
C LEU A 59 3.51 6.86 6.42
N GLU A 60 2.57 7.71 5.99
CA GLU A 60 1.88 7.54 4.72
C GLU A 60 2.77 7.80 3.51
N HIS A 61 2.55 7.02 2.45
CA HIS A 61 3.03 7.31 1.11
C HIS A 61 2.30 8.54 0.53
N HIS A 62 2.96 9.30 -0.36
CA HIS A 62 2.34 10.47 -1.01
C HIS A 62 0.97 10.18 -1.64
N SER A 63 0.75 8.96 -2.13
CA SER A 63 -0.57 8.54 -2.68
C SER A 63 -1.69 8.56 -1.65
N ASN A 64 -1.35 8.46 -0.35
CA ASN A 64 -2.32 8.55 0.74
C ASN A 64 -2.22 9.86 1.55
N ILE A 65 -1.63 10.89 0.97
CA ILE A 65 -1.55 12.25 1.53
C ILE A 65 -2.15 13.26 0.56
N VAL A 66 -1.63 13.27 -0.68
CA VAL A 66 -1.95 14.32 -1.67
C VAL A 66 -3.43 14.36 -2.07
N PRO A 67 -4.14 13.24 -2.27
CA PRO A 67 -5.57 13.28 -2.57
C PRO A 67 -6.38 13.98 -1.47
N TRP A 68 -5.99 13.80 -0.21
CA TRP A 68 -6.65 14.46 0.94
C TRP A 68 -6.37 15.95 0.99
N HIS A 69 -5.18 16.41 0.62
CA HIS A 69 -4.89 17.84 0.46
C HIS A 69 -5.78 18.49 -0.61
N MET A 70 -6.01 17.79 -1.73
CA MET A 70 -6.85 18.32 -2.80
C MET A 70 -8.31 18.40 -2.37
N GLN A 71 -8.82 17.38 -1.69
CA GLN A 71 -10.16 17.38 -1.11
C GLN A 71 -10.33 18.51 -0.08
N ASN A 72 -9.36 18.66 0.82
CA ASN A 72 -9.37 19.70 1.86
C ASN A 72 -9.45 21.11 1.28
N ARG A 73 -8.67 21.40 0.23
CA ARG A 73 -8.70 22.72 -0.46
C ARG A 73 -10.06 23.04 -1.09
N THR A 74 -10.73 22.01 -1.63
CA THR A 74 -11.98 22.18 -2.37
C THR A 74 -13.18 22.32 -1.43
N LEU A 75 -13.17 21.63 -0.29
CA LEU A 75 -14.35 21.45 0.55
C LEU A 75 -14.18 21.96 2.00
N GLY A 76 -12.97 22.41 2.38
CA GLY A 76 -12.67 22.86 3.74
C GLY A 76 -12.64 21.72 4.77
N ALA A 77 -12.45 20.48 4.34
CA ALA A 77 -12.30 19.33 5.24
C ALA A 77 -10.98 19.43 6.02
N GLY A 78 -10.96 19.00 7.29
CA GLY A 78 -9.75 18.90 8.10
C GLY A 78 -8.90 17.68 7.71
N LEU A 79 -7.58 17.82 7.74
CA LEU A 79 -6.65 16.71 7.66
C LEU A 79 -5.87 16.61 8.96
N GLU A 80 -6.08 15.54 9.69
CA GLU A 80 -5.40 15.24 10.94
C GLU A 80 -4.38 14.11 10.74
N VAL A 81 -3.25 14.20 11.44
CA VAL A 81 -2.15 13.23 11.29
C VAL A 81 -1.84 12.59 12.63
N VAL A 82 -2.00 11.28 12.71
CA VAL A 82 -1.60 10.49 13.88
C VAL A 82 -0.08 10.44 13.95
N ASN A 83 0.46 10.76 15.13
CA ASN A 83 1.88 10.70 15.38
C ASN A 83 2.41 9.25 15.43
N CYS A 84 3.72 9.11 15.37
CA CYS A 84 4.45 7.92 15.73
C CYS A 84 5.48 8.26 16.83
N ASN A 85 5.88 7.25 17.61
CA ASN A 85 6.98 7.37 18.58
C ASN A 85 8.35 7.34 17.88
N GLU A 86 9.44 7.32 18.67
CA GLU A 86 10.82 7.30 18.16
C GLU A 86 11.16 6.02 17.35
N ASN A 87 10.46 4.91 17.64
CA ASN A 87 10.59 3.65 16.87
C ASN A 87 9.62 3.53 15.70
N LEU A 88 8.94 4.62 15.35
CA LEU A 88 7.94 4.71 14.29
C LEU A 88 6.68 3.84 14.56
N ASP A 89 6.41 3.46 15.80
CA ASP A 89 5.16 2.80 16.16
C ASP A 89 4.00 3.79 16.10
N PHE A 90 2.84 3.34 15.66
CA PHE A 90 1.62 4.11 15.58
C PHE A 90 1.13 4.51 16.99
N ASP A 91 0.88 5.79 17.21
CA ASP A 91 0.41 6.33 18.50
C ASP A 91 -1.11 6.14 18.63
N LEU A 92 -1.50 5.04 19.27
CA LEU A 92 -2.91 4.70 19.50
C LEU A 92 -3.61 5.68 20.45
N GLU A 93 -2.91 6.27 21.42
CA GLU A 93 -3.48 7.24 22.37
C GLU A 93 -3.81 8.54 21.64
N HIS A 94 -2.85 9.08 20.89
CA HIS A 94 -3.09 10.25 20.04
C HIS A 94 -4.18 10.00 18.99
N PHE A 95 -4.23 8.79 18.41
CA PHE A 95 -5.30 8.42 17.48
C PHE A 95 -6.68 8.46 18.16
N GLU A 96 -6.82 7.91 19.37
CA GLU A 96 -8.08 7.96 20.13
C GLU A 96 -8.47 9.40 20.48
N GLU A 97 -7.52 10.27 20.82
CA GLU A 97 -7.75 11.69 21.06
C GLU A 97 -8.33 12.37 19.80
N LEU A 98 -7.71 12.13 18.64
CA LEU A 98 -8.20 12.67 17.36
C LEU A 98 -9.62 12.18 17.02
N LEU A 99 -9.93 10.90 17.28
CA LEU A 99 -11.26 10.34 17.05
C LEU A 99 -12.31 10.93 17.98
N LYS A 100 -11.96 11.23 19.25
CA LYS A 100 -12.87 11.87 20.22
C LYS A 100 -13.31 13.26 19.76
N VAL A 101 -12.40 14.05 19.20
CA VAL A 101 -12.70 15.40 18.71
C VAL A 101 -13.26 15.41 17.29
N ASN A 102 -13.07 14.35 16.53
CA ASN A 102 -13.55 14.18 15.17
C ASN A 102 -14.37 12.88 15.02
N PRO A 103 -15.52 12.73 15.70
CA PRO A 103 -16.35 11.55 15.53
C PRO A 103 -16.87 11.46 14.09
N ASN A 104 -17.08 10.23 13.62
CA ASN A 104 -17.45 9.92 12.22
C ASN A 104 -16.43 10.43 11.18
N ALA A 105 -15.13 10.52 11.51
CA ALA A 105 -14.08 10.86 10.56
C ALA A 105 -13.91 9.77 9.49
N PHE A 106 -13.26 10.13 8.38
CA PHE A 106 -12.71 9.16 7.44
C PHE A 106 -11.25 8.89 7.82
N VAL A 107 -10.90 7.62 8.05
CA VAL A 107 -9.55 7.20 8.44
C VAL A 107 -8.90 6.51 7.26
N SER A 108 -7.70 6.94 6.85
CA SER A 108 -6.96 6.32 5.76
C SER A 108 -5.51 6.04 6.18
N ILE A 109 -5.17 4.77 6.42
CA ILE A 109 -3.91 4.36 7.04
C ILE A 109 -3.20 3.34 6.15
N THR A 110 -1.87 3.50 5.98
CA THR A 110 -1.05 2.46 5.35
C THR A 110 -0.93 1.24 6.26
N HIS A 111 -1.02 0.03 5.70
CA HIS A 111 -0.78 -1.20 6.46
C HIS A 111 0.70 -1.39 6.74
N ILE A 112 1.54 -1.24 5.71
CA ILE A 112 2.99 -1.39 5.82
C ILE A 112 3.66 -0.18 5.20
N SER A 113 4.50 0.50 5.97
CA SER A 113 5.27 1.64 5.48
C SER A 113 6.23 1.20 4.37
N ASN A 114 6.11 1.80 3.20
CA ASN A 114 7.03 1.57 2.09
C ASN A 114 8.45 2.10 2.33
N ALA A 115 8.60 3.04 3.27
CA ALA A 115 9.89 3.65 3.59
C ALA A 115 10.66 2.84 4.65
N PHE A 116 9.98 2.33 5.66
CA PHE A 116 10.62 1.71 6.83
C PHE A 116 10.21 0.25 7.07
N GLY A 117 9.30 -0.29 6.27
CA GLY A 117 8.78 -1.65 6.46
C GLY A 117 7.90 -1.83 7.69
N LYS A 118 7.63 -0.77 8.46
CA LYS A 118 6.85 -0.80 9.70
C LYS A 118 5.42 -1.23 9.42
N ILE A 119 4.92 -2.18 10.21
CA ILE A 119 3.57 -2.76 10.09
C ILE A 119 2.67 -2.11 11.13
N HIS A 120 1.51 -1.62 10.71
CA HIS A 120 0.46 -1.14 11.61
C HIS A 120 -0.50 -2.26 11.99
N ASP A 121 -0.92 -2.32 13.25
CA ASP A 121 -2.00 -3.22 13.70
C ASP A 121 -3.37 -2.73 13.24
N ILE A 122 -3.70 -3.07 11.98
CA ILE A 122 -4.93 -2.62 11.33
C ILE A 122 -6.18 -3.08 12.09
N LYS A 123 -6.15 -4.26 12.69
CA LYS A 123 -7.30 -4.79 13.44
C LYS A 123 -7.63 -3.91 14.65
N THR A 124 -6.62 -3.55 15.43
CA THR A 124 -6.77 -2.65 16.58
C THR A 124 -7.18 -1.24 16.14
N ILE A 125 -6.54 -0.70 15.10
CA ILE A 125 -6.85 0.62 14.55
C ILE A 125 -8.30 0.67 14.05
N THR A 126 -8.74 -0.31 13.26
CA THR A 126 -10.10 -0.38 12.72
C THR A 126 -11.15 -0.47 13.85
N LYS A 127 -10.92 -1.35 14.82
CA LYS A 127 -11.82 -1.50 15.97
C LYS A 127 -11.96 -0.19 16.75
N LEU A 128 -10.85 0.51 16.97
CA LEU A 128 -10.87 1.79 17.68
C LEU A 128 -11.60 2.87 16.86
N ALA A 129 -11.33 2.96 15.56
CA ALA A 129 -12.00 3.90 14.67
C ALA A 129 -13.53 3.68 14.65
N HIS A 130 -13.97 2.44 14.49
CA HIS A 130 -15.39 2.09 14.47
C HIS A 130 -16.11 2.43 15.80
N LYS A 131 -15.42 2.35 16.94
CA LYS A 131 -15.97 2.77 18.25
C LYS A 131 -16.44 4.22 18.25
N TYR A 132 -15.81 5.08 17.43
CA TYR A 132 -16.14 6.50 17.27
C TYR A 132 -16.93 6.80 15.98
N GLY A 133 -17.46 5.78 15.31
CA GLY A 133 -18.27 5.92 14.10
C GLY A 133 -17.45 6.24 12.83
N ALA A 134 -16.13 6.21 12.89
CA ALA A 134 -15.27 6.48 11.75
C ALA A 134 -15.33 5.35 10.71
N VAL A 135 -15.10 5.72 9.44
CA VAL A 135 -14.98 4.79 8.31
C VAL A 135 -13.51 4.58 8.00
N VAL A 136 -13.09 3.33 7.75
CA VAL A 136 -11.68 2.97 7.64
C VAL A 136 -11.32 2.47 6.25
N MET A 137 -10.36 3.15 5.62
CA MET A 137 -9.68 2.73 4.40
C MET A 137 -8.23 2.36 4.70
N ILE A 138 -7.77 1.24 4.14
CA ILE A 138 -6.38 0.80 4.26
C ILE A 138 -5.67 0.91 2.91
N ASP A 139 -4.52 1.61 2.92
CA ASP A 139 -3.53 1.49 1.86
C ASP A 139 -2.78 0.17 2.03
N GLY A 140 -3.22 -0.83 1.27
CA GLY A 140 -2.65 -2.18 1.26
C GLY A 140 -1.58 -2.40 0.19
N ALA A 141 -0.96 -1.33 -0.32
CA ALA A 141 0.00 -1.43 -1.42
C ALA A 141 1.14 -2.43 -1.19
N GLN A 142 1.59 -2.58 0.05
CA GLN A 142 2.66 -3.51 0.42
C GLN A 142 2.12 -4.83 1.01
N SER A 143 0.82 -4.94 1.32
CA SER A 143 0.28 -5.99 2.17
C SER A 143 0.32 -7.38 1.55
N LEU A 144 -0.21 -7.52 0.32
CA LEU A 144 -0.42 -8.83 -0.30
C LEU A 144 0.87 -9.54 -0.73
N ALA A 145 2.00 -8.81 -0.80
CA ALA A 145 3.30 -9.43 -1.03
C ALA A 145 3.78 -10.24 0.18
N HIS A 146 3.37 -9.84 1.38
CA HIS A 146 3.92 -10.33 2.64
C HIS A 146 2.90 -11.12 3.47
N PHE A 147 1.62 -10.73 3.46
CA PHE A 147 0.59 -11.28 4.34
C PHE A 147 -0.64 -11.75 3.60
N ARG A 148 -1.24 -12.82 4.11
CA ARG A 148 -2.61 -13.14 3.80
C ARG A 148 -3.51 -12.09 4.45
N ILE A 149 -4.33 -11.44 3.64
CA ILE A 149 -5.29 -10.43 4.11
C ILE A 149 -6.67 -11.07 4.21
N ASP A 150 -7.33 -10.82 5.33
CA ASP A 150 -8.72 -11.16 5.57
C ASP A 150 -9.50 -9.90 5.90
N VAL A 151 -10.16 -9.32 4.90
CA VAL A 151 -10.87 -8.04 5.06
C VAL A 151 -12.07 -8.14 5.99
N GLN A 152 -12.64 -9.33 6.16
CA GLN A 152 -13.75 -9.57 7.11
C GLN A 152 -13.23 -9.63 8.54
N GLU A 153 -12.11 -10.32 8.79
CA GLU A 153 -11.49 -10.39 10.11
C GLU A 153 -10.95 -9.02 10.56
N LEU A 154 -10.34 -8.27 9.63
CA LEU A 154 -9.84 -6.91 9.88
C LEU A 154 -10.98 -5.90 10.02
N ASP A 155 -12.19 -6.25 9.58
CA ASP A 155 -13.40 -5.42 9.57
C ASP A 155 -13.23 -4.08 8.84
N VAL A 156 -12.28 -3.97 7.93
CA VAL A 156 -12.01 -2.74 7.17
C VAL A 156 -13.17 -2.41 6.22
N ASP A 157 -13.38 -1.13 5.96
CA ASP A 157 -14.46 -0.66 5.08
C ASP A 157 -13.99 -0.55 3.62
N PHE A 158 -12.71 -0.18 3.42
CA PHE A 158 -12.05 -0.11 2.12
C PHE A 158 -10.63 -0.66 2.23
N PHE A 159 -10.17 -1.37 1.19
CA PHE A 159 -8.80 -1.88 1.13
C PHE A 159 -8.24 -1.75 -0.29
N ALA A 160 -7.18 -0.96 -0.46
CA ALA A 160 -6.58 -0.67 -1.76
C ALA A 160 -5.38 -1.58 -2.05
N ILE A 161 -5.28 -2.08 -3.29
CA ILE A 161 -4.33 -3.10 -3.73
C ILE A 161 -3.60 -2.64 -4.99
N SER A 162 -2.28 -2.89 -5.06
CA SER A 162 -1.46 -2.70 -6.26
C SER A 162 -0.93 -4.03 -6.79
N GLY A 163 -1.25 -4.35 -8.05
CA GLY A 163 -0.84 -5.62 -8.67
C GLY A 163 0.68 -5.75 -8.80
N HIS A 164 1.38 -4.70 -9.25
CA HIS A 164 2.83 -4.73 -9.47
C HIS A 164 3.67 -4.92 -8.19
N LYS A 165 3.10 -4.62 -7.02
CA LYS A 165 3.74 -4.90 -5.72
C LYS A 165 3.38 -6.29 -5.18
N THR A 166 2.44 -6.96 -5.82
CA THR A 166 2.00 -8.33 -5.52
C THR A 166 2.42 -9.27 -6.65
N PHE A 167 3.63 -9.07 -7.17
CA PHE A 167 4.28 -9.85 -8.26
C PHE A 167 3.51 -9.87 -9.58
N GLY A 168 2.50 -9.03 -9.73
CA GLY A 168 1.68 -8.88 -10.93
C GLY A 168 2.16 -7.76 -11.86
N PRO A 169 1.42 -7.49 -12.95
CA PRO A 169 1.74 -6.43 -13.90
C PRO A 169 1.58 -5.02 -13.32
N THR A 170 2.24 -4.04 -13.95
CA THR A 170 1.98 -2.61 -13.73
C THR A 170 0.62 -2.21 -14.31
N GLY A 171 0.07 -1.07 -13.86
CA GLY A 171 -1.17 -0.51 -14.39
C GLY A 171 -2.42 -1.33 -14.07
N VAL A 172 -2.37 -2.17 -13.06
CA VAL A 172 -3.49 -2.92 -12.51
C VAL A 172 -3.41 -2.98 -11.00
N GLY A 173 -4.56 -2.91 -10.37
CA GLY A 173 -4.79 -3.08 -8.95
C GLY A 173 -6.28 -3.26 -8.69
N ALA A 174 -6.69 -3.14 -7.46
CA ALA A 174 -8.09 -3.20 -7.09
C ALA A 174 -8.36 -2.40 -5.82
N ILE A 175 -9.63 -2.10 -5.61
CA ILE A 175 -10.15 -1.66 -4.33
C ILE A 175 -11.25 -2.62 -3.88
N TYR A 176 -11.16 -3.05 -2.63
CA TYR A 176 -12.25 -3.66 -1.91
C TYR A 176 -13.11 -2.56 -1.29
N ILE A 177 -14.41 -2.65 -1.52
CA ILE A 177 -15.42 -1.77 -0.92
C ILE A 177 -16.44 -2.66 -0.20
N LYS A 178 -16.53 -2.51 1.12
CA LYS A 178 -17.49 -3.27 1.93
C LYS A 178 -18.91 -3.05 1.44
N GLU A 179 -19.70 -4.12 1.29
CA GLU A 179 -21.03 -4.13 0.67
C GLU A 179 -21.92 -2.97 1.10
N LYS A 180 -21.94 -2.65 2.39
CA LYS A 180 -22.80 -1.60 2.94
C LYS A 180 -22.57 -0.21 2.33
N TYR A 181 -21.38 0.04 1.74
CA TYR A 181 -21.01 1.32 1.11
C TYR A 181 -21.17 1.34 -0.41
N LEU A 182 -21.41 0.20 -1.06
CA LEU A 182 -21.46 0.14 -2.53
C LEU A 182 -22.54 1.05 -3.15
N LYS A 183 -23.62 1.34 -2.42
CA LYS A 183 -24.67 2.23 -2.87
C LYS A 183 -24.32 3.71 -2.68
N ASP A 184 -23.56 4.03 -1.65
CA ASP A 184 -23.20 5.40 -1.26
C ASP A 184 -22.01 5.91 -2.06
N VAL A 185 -21.11 5.02 -2.50
CA VAL A 185 -19.97 5.38 -3.35
C VAL A 185 -20.49 5.76 -4.75
N LYS A 186 -20.14 6.97 -5.18
CA LYS A 186 -20.43 7.47 -6.53
C LYS A 186 -19.33 7.04 -7.50
N PRO A 187 -19.63 6.69 -8.76
CA PRO A 187 -18.59 6.49 -9.76
C PRO A 187 -17.90 7.83 -10.05
N TYR A 188 -16.56 7.83 -10.07
CA TYR A 188 -15.78 9.02 -10.38
C TYR A 188 -15.51 9.15 -11.89
N GLN A 189 -15.66 8.05 -12.62
CA GLN A 189 -15.62 7.98 -14.09
C GLN A 189 -16.86 7.25 -14.58
N THR A 190 -17.43 7.73 -15.65
CA THR A 190 -18.61 7.17 -16.30
C THR A 190 -18.40 7.10 -17.81
N GLY A 191 -19.21 6.32 -18.51
CA GLY A 191 -19.13 6.17 -19.96
C GLY A 191 -19.45 4.74 -20.40
N GLY A 192 -18.85 4.30 -21.50
CA GLY A 192 -19.01 2.92 -21.97
C GLY A 192 -18.70 1.90 -20.88
N ALA A 193 -19.32 0.74 -20.95
CA ALA A 193 -19.29 -0.38 -20.01
C ALA A 193 -19.98 -0.16 -18.64
N THR A 194 -20.33 1.09 -18.26
CA THR A 194 -20.97 1.37 -16.96
C THR A 194 -22.49 1.55 -17.05
N ILE A 195 -23.05 1.49 -18.24
CA ILE A 195 -24.41 1.94 -18.54
C ILE A 195 -25.35 0.75 -18.73
N HIS A 196 -26.50 0.79 -18.06
CA HIS A 196 -27.62 -0.09 -18.35
C HIS A 196 -28.46 0.50 -19.49
N GLU A 197 -28.82 1.80 -19.39
CA GLU A 197 -29.61 2.51 -20.38
C GLU A 197 -29.15 3.97 -20.46
N VAL A 198 -29.16 4.55 -21.67
CA VAL A 198 -28.83 5.96 -21.91
C VAL A 198 -29.64 6.52 -23.08
N ASP A 199 -30.14 7.74 -22.88
CA ASP A 199 -30.67 8.59 -23.93
C ASP A 199 -30.20 10.03 -23.74
N TYR A 200 -30.69 10.96 -24.56
CA TYR A 200 -30.29 12.39 -24.47
C TYR A 200 -30.79 13.08 -23.18
N SER A 201 -31.75 12.51 -22.48
CA SER A 201 -32.31 13.07 -21.23
C SER A 201 -31.61 12.54 -19.97
N GLY A 202 -30.93 11.41 -20.04
CA GLY A 202 -30.24 10.83 -18.88
C GLY A 202 -29.68 9.43 -19.10
N SER A 203 -29.14 8.86 -18.01
CA SER A 203 -28.56 7.53 -18.02
C SER A 203 -28.88 6.75 -16.74
N ILE A 204 -29.03 5.45 -16.89
CA ILE A 204 -29.13 4.49 -15.80
C ILE A 204 -27.83 3.66 -15.79
N LEU A 205 -27.13 3.66 -14.66
CA LEU A 205 -25.89 2.91 -14.52
C LEU A 205 -26.16 1.46 -14.15
N LEU A 206 -25.20 0.59 -14.46
CA LEU A 206 -25.14 -0.77 -13.95
C LEU A 206 -24.90 -0.80 -12.44
N ASP A 207 -25.06 -1.97 -11.83
CA ASP A 207 -24.66 -2.20 -10.45
C ASP A 207 -23.13 -2.39 -10.31
N SER A 208 -22.65 -2.40 -9.03
CA SER A 208 -21.26 -2.77 -8.74
C SER A 208 -20.97 -4.20 -9.22
N PRO A 209 -19.75 -4.48 -9.72
CA PRO A 209 -18.59 -3.60 -9.83
C PRO A 209 -18.60 -2.72 -11.09
N TYR A 210 -19.47 -3.03 -12.06
CA TYR A 210 -19.42 -2.49 -13.43
C TYR A 210 -19.65 -0.98 -13.50
N LYS A 211 -20.50 -0.41 -12.62
CA LYS A 211 -20.69 1.05 -12.56
C LYS A 211 -19.41 1.84 -12.27
N PHE A 212 -18.39 1.19 -11.74
CA PHE A 212 -17.11 1.81 -11.36
C PHE A 212 -15.98 1.57 -12.37
N GLU A 213 -16.20 0.68 -13.34
CA GLU A 213 -15.18 0.25 -14.31
C GLU A 213 -15.49 0.80 -15.71
N ALA A 214 -15.31 2.12 -15.88
CA ALA A 214 -15.64 2.82 -17.11
C ALA A 214 -14.64 2.55 -18.25
N GLY A 215 -15.16 2.44 -19.48
CA GLY A 215 -14.37 2.25 -20.69
C GLY A 215 -13.85 0.83 -20.87
N THR A 216 -12.96 0.64 -21.85
CA THR A 216 -12.30 -0.65 -22.08
C THR A 216 -11.26 -0.90 -20.98
N GLN A 217 -11.45 -1.98 -20.23
CA GLN A 217 -10.61 -2.32 -19.10
C GLN A 217 -9.25 -2.87 -19.53
N ASN A 218 -8.27 -2.84 -18.60
CA ASN A 218 -6.95 -3.45 -18.78
C ASN A 218 -7.05 -4.99 -18.66
N ILE A 219 -7.65 -5.64 -19.65
CA ILE A 219 -7.95 -7.08 -19.63
C ILE A 219 -6.68 -7.90 -19.42
N ALA A 220 -5.61 -7.59 -20.16
CA ALA A 220 -4.34 -8.32 -20.07
C ALA A 220 -3.69 -8.16 -18.69
N GLY A 221 -3.71 -6.95 -18.13
CA GLY A 221 -3.18 -6.66 -16.80
C GLY A 221 -3.95 -7.41 -15.71
N VAL A 222 -5.28 -7.42 -15.78
CA VAL A 222 -6.13 -8.12 -14.81
C VAL A 222 -5.88 -9.63 -14.85
N ILE A 223 -5.85 -10.23 -16.05
CA ILE A 223 -5.55 -11.66 -16.21
C ILE A 223 -4.15 -11.99 -15.69
N GLY A 224 -3.15 -11.15 -16.01
CA GLY A 224 -1.79 -11.30 -15.51
C GLY A 224 -1.70 -11.18 -13.97
N PHE A 225 -2.49 -10.28 -13.38
CA PHE A 225 -2.59 -10.18 -11.92
C PHE A 225 -3.21 -11.45 -11.30
N GLY A 226 -4.26 -12.00 -11.93
CA GLY A 226 -4.81 -13.30 -11.52
C GLY A 226 -3.77 -14.41 -11.48
N LYS A 227 -2.87 -14.45 -12.48
CA LYS A 227 -1.77 -15.43 -12.50
C LYS A 227 -0.76 -15.23 -11.37
N ALA A 228 -0.47 -13.99 -10.99
CA ALA A 228 0.37 -13.70 -9.84
C ALA A 228 -0.27 -14.21 -8.53
N LEU A 229 -1.57 -14.01 -8.36
CA LEU A 229 -2.32 -14.51 -7.19
C LEU A 229 -2.34 -16.04 -7.14
N GLU A 230 -2.55 -16.73 -8.28
CA GLU A 230 -2.46 -18.19 -8.39
C GLU A 230 -1.06 -18.68 -7.99
N TYR A 231 -0.01 -17.97 -8.41
CA TYR A 231 1.39 -18.29 -8.06
C TYR A 231 1.67 -18.17 -6.57
N ILE A 232 1.23 -17.07 -5.93
CA ILE A 232 1.37 -16.87 -4.48
C ILE A 232 0.63 -17.98 -3.70
N ASN A 233 -0.59 -18.33 -4.11
CA ASN A 233 -1.36 -19.41 -3.51
C ASN A 233 -0.63 -20.77 -3.61
N HIS A 234 0.10 -21.00 -4.72
CA HIS A 234 0.88 -22.22 -4.91
C HIS A 234 2.09 -22.31 -3.96
N ILE A 235 2.75 -21.18 -3.67
CA ILE A 235 3.89 -21.12 -2.74
C ILE A 235 3.43 -21.28 -1.29
N HIS A 236 2.24 -20.83 -0.95
CA HIS A 236 1.67 -20.66 0.39
C HIS A 236 2.34 -19.58 1.24
N TYR A 237 1.53 -18.77 1.91
CA TYR A 237 2.03 -17.63 2.70
C TYR A 237 2.94 -18.02 3.87
N GLU A 238 2.74 -19.19 4.48
CA GLU A 238 3.61 -19.69 5.57
C GLU A 238 5.05 -19.83 5.09
N ASN A 239 5.24 -20.31 3.86
CA ASN A 239 6.57 -20.41 3.26
C ASN A 239 7.15 -19.03 2.94
N ILE A 240 6.34 -18.14 2.33
CA ILE A 240 6.75 -16.77 2.03
C ILE A 240 7.22 -16.06 3.31
N LEU A 241 6.41 -16.06 4.36
CA LEU A 241 6.72 -15.43 5.65
C LEU A 241 7.99 -15.99 6.29
N SER A 242 8.14 -17.32 6.28
CA SER A 242 9.33 -17.97 6.84
C SER A 242 10.61 -17.57 6.10
N MET A 243 10.56 -17.57 4.75
CA MET A 243 11.71 -17.20 3.92
C MET A 243 12.06 -15.72 4.10
N GLU A 244 11.08 -14.83 4.01
CA GLU A 244 11.29 -13.39 4.17
C GLU A 244 11.79 -13.03 5.57
N HIS A 245 11.19 -13.58 6.62
CA HIS A 245 11.60 -13.31 7.99
C HIS A 245 13.07 -13.68 8.24
N ASN A 246 13.50 -14.86 7.75
CA ASN A 246 14.88 -15.32 7.91
C ASN A 246 15.88 -14.42 7.18
N VAL A 247 15.58 -14.06 5.92
CA VAL A 247 16.46 -13.18 5.13
C VAL A 247 16.45 -11.76 5.68
N TYR A 248 15.30 -11.23 6.09
CA TYR A 248 15.18 -9.89 6.65
C TYR A 248 15.93 -9.76 7.99
N LYS A 249 15.83 -10.78 8.86
CA LYS A 249 16.59 -10.83 10.10
C LYS A 249 18.10 -10.91 9.82
N TYR A 250 18.52 -11.76 8.91
CA TYR A 250 19.93 -11.88 8.52
C TYR A 250 20.47 -10.56 7.95
N LEU A 251 19.70 -9.88 7.10
CA LEU A 251 20.03 -8.56 6.58
C LEU A 251 20.26 -7.55 7.73
N ASP A 252 19.35 -7.48 8.69
CA ASP A 252 19.46 -6.57 9.83
C ASP A 252 20.67 -6.87 10.70
N ASP A 253 20.92 -8.16 10.99
CA ASP A 253 22.06 -8.62 11.79
C ASP A 253 23.41 -8.28 11.10
N GLU A 254 23.49 -8.44 9.77
CA GLU A 254 24.70 -8.11 9.00
C GLU A 254 24.90 -6.59 8.86
N LEU A 255 23.83 -5.83 8.62
CA LEU A 255 23.89 -4.36 8.55
C LEU A 255 24.39 -3.76 9.86
N LYS A 256 23.96 -4.27 11.02
CA LYS A 256 24.38 -3.81 12.34
C LYS A 256 25.87 -3.95 12.62
N LYS A 257 26.58 -4.79 11.87
CA LYS A 257 28.05 -4.95 11.99
C LYS A 257 28.82 -3.85 11.25
N LEU A 258 28.15 -3.06 10.40
CA LEU A 258 28.78 -1.98 9.66
C LEU A 258 29.01 -0.75 10.58
N PRO A 259 30.16 -0.06 10.44
CA PRO A 259 30.48 1.10 11.28
C PRO A 259 29.56 2.29 10.98
N ASN A 260 29.21 3.04 12.01
CA ASN A 260 28.50 4.32 11.93
C ASN A 260 27.15 4.24 11.19
N ILE A 261 26.51 3.06 11.17
CA ILE A 261 25.16 2.90 10.60
C ILE A 261 24.12 3.49 11.55
N ILE A 262 23.12 4.14 10.97
CA ILE A 262 22.01 4.79 11.66
C ILE A 262 20.72 4.14 11.20
N PHE A 263 19.96 3.53 12.12
CA PHE A 263 18.61 3.04 11.90
C PHE A 263 17.59 4.00 12.49
N TYR A 264 16.38 4.01 11.93
CA TYR A 264 15.27 4.88 12.37
C TYR A 264 14.14 4.11 13.06
N ASN A 265 14.19 2.79 13.02
CA ASN A 265 13.31 1.87 13.74
C ASN A 265 14.05 0.56 13.99
N ASP A 266 13.58 -0.23 14.96
CA ASP A 266 13.99 -1.63 15.09
C ASP A 266 13.28 -2.51 14.03
N ILE A 267 13.61 -3.81 14.00
CA ILE A 267 12.96 -4.75 13.08
C ILE A 267 11.66 -5.33 13.64
N LYS A 268 11.33 -5.02 14.89
CA LYS A 268 10.08 -5.48 15.47
C LYS A 268 8.91 -4.89 14.73
N ASP A 269 7.94 -5.71 14.38
CA ASP A 269 6.78 -5.33 13.60
C ASP A 269 7.17 -4.61 12.28
N SER A 270 8.21 -5.15 11.61
CA SER A 270 8.71 -4.64 10.33
C SER A 270 8.99 -5.77 9.36
N ILE A 271 8.79 -5.52 8.05
CA ILE A 271 9.02 -6.50 6.97
C ILE A 271 9.35 -5.81 5.64
N GLY A 272 10.02 -6.53 4.78
CA GLY A 272 10.20 -6.22 3.35
C GLY A 272 11.13 -5.05 3.05
N SER A 273 11.17 -4.01 3.87
CA SER A 273 12.00 -2.81 3.62
C SER A 273 12.79 -2.41 4.85
N ARG A 274 14.11 -2.28 4.70
CA ARG A 274 15.01 -1.80 5.74
C ARG A 274 15.69 -0.51 5.29
N SER A 275 15.45 0.58 6.01
CA SER A 275 16.02 1.90 5.74
C SER A 275 17.06 2.29 6.78
N PHE A 276 18.17 2.85 6.31
CA PHE A 276 19.29 3.27 7.14
C PHE A 276 20.10 4.38 6.45
N ASN A 277 20.98 5.00 7.22
CA ASN A 277 22.03 5.91 6.73
C ASN A 277 23.38 5.57 7.39
N PHE A 278 24.42 6.25 6.98
CA PHE A 278 25.74 6.25 7.62
C PHE A 278 26.05 7.66 8.08
N GLU A 279 26.60 7.78 9.29
CA GLU A 279 26.99 9.07 9.85
C GLU A 279 28.00 9.79 8.94
N GLY A 280 27.72 11.05 8.59
CA GLY A 280 28.58 11.88 7.76
C GLY A 280 28.61 11.54 6.26
N ILE A 281 27.83 10.53 5.80
CA ILE A 281 27.82 10.11 4.39
C ILE A 281 26.47 10.41 3.76
N ILE A 282 26.46 10.94 2.56
CA ILE A 282 25.25 11.21 1.78
C ILE A 282 24.73 9.89 1.20
N HIS A 283 23.44 9.59 1.42
CA HIS A 283 22.80 8.37 0.95
C HIS A 283 22.84 8.19 -0.57
N ASP A 284 22.79 9.29 -1.34
CA ASP A 284 22.86 9.24 -2.80
C ASP A 284 24.23 8.72 -3.30
N ASP A 285 25.32 9.11 -2.64
CA ASP A 285 26.67 8.65 -3.01
C ASP A 285 26.81 7.14 -2.84
N ILE A 286 26.28 6.59 -1.73
CA ILE A 286 26.22 5.14 -1.53
C ILE A 286 25.38 4.48 -2.63
N GLY A 287 24.21 5.04 -2.95
CA GLY A 287 23.33 4.50 -3.99
C GLY A 287 24.02 4.42 -5.36
N ILE A 288 24.74 5.47 -5.75
CA ILE A 288 25.50 5.52 -7.01
C ILE A 288 26.61 4.45 -7.03
N LEU A 289 27.32 4.27 -5.92
CA LEU A 289 28.40 3.27 -5.85
C LEU A 289 27.85 1.84 -5.88
N LEU A 290 26.75 1.58 -5.19
CA LEU A 290 26.09 0.28 -5.21
C LEU A 290 25.57 -0.08 -6.60
N ASP A 291 24.96 0.86 -7.30
CA ASP A 291 24.51 0.67 -8.69
C ASP A 291 25.65 0.26 -9.62
N LYS A 292 26.80 0.93 -9.52
CA LYS A 292 28.02 0.55 -10.26
C LYS A 292 28.57 -0.85 -9.91
N MET A 293 28.18 -1.39 -8.76
CA MET A 293 28.50 -2.75 -8.32
C MET A 293 27.36 -3.75 -8.59
N ASN A 294 26.35 -3.37 -9.39
CA ASN A 294 25.17 -4.15 -9.73
C ASN A 294 24.32 -4.54 -8.50
N ILE A 295 24.29 -3.70 -7.48
CA ILE A 295 23.42 -3.83 -6.31
C ILE A 295 22.31 -2.78 -6.40
N ALA A 296 21.09 -3.22 -6.60
CA ALA A 296 19.93 -2.35 -6.70
C ALA A 296 19.37 -2.00 -5.32
N VAL A 297 19.49 -0.74 -4.94
CA VAL A 297 18.84 -0.16 -3.75
C VAL A 297 18.03 1.07 -4.15
N ARG A 298 17.17 1.55 -3.29
CA ARG A 298 16.52 2.84 -3.49
C ARG A 298 17.08 3.86 -2.49
N VAL A 299 17.37 5.07 -2.96
CA VAL A 299 17.80 6.19 -2.11
C VAL A 299 16.83 7.35 -2.18
N GLY A 300 16.82 8.20 -1.16
CA GLY A 300 15.98 9.39 -1.08
C GLY A 300 14.81 9.28 -0.12
N HIS A 301 13.74 10.05 -0.36
CA HIS A 301 12.61 10.18 0.55
C HIS A 301 11.50 9.12 0.38
N HIS A 302 11.62 8.20 -0.57
CA HIS A 302 10.72 7.07 -0.82
C HIS A 302 9.24 7.45 -0.99
N CYS A 303 8.94 8.64 -1.53
CA CYS A 303 7.60 9.20 -1.60
C CYS A 303 6.91 9.32 -0.22
N ALA A 304 7.69 9.58 0.84
CA ALA A 304 7.27 9.77 2.22
C ALA A 304 7.99 10.99 2.84
N GLN A 305 8.01 12.12 2.14
CA GLN A 305 8.71 13.34 2.56
C GLN A 305 8.33 13.84 3.96
N PRO A 306 7.05 13.81 4.40
CA PRO A 306 6.69 14.32 5.71
C PRO A 306 7.41 13.61 6.86
N ILE A 307 7.53 12.27 6.81
CA ILE A 307 8.25 11.55 7.86
C ILE A 307 9.76 11.82 7.82
N MET A 308 10.37 11.95 6.63
CA MET A 308 11.77 12.33 6.51
C MET A 308 12.04 13.70 7.14
N LYS A 309 11.14 14.67 6.91
CA LYS A 309 11.21 16.00 7.53
C LYS A 309 11.07 15.91 9.07
N LYS A 310 10.16 15.09 9.57
CA LYS A 310 9.97 14.86 11.02
C LYS A 310 11.23 14.27 11.66
N LEU A 311 11.92 13.37 10.97
CA LEU A 311 13.17 12.77 11.40
C LEU A 311 14.40 13.70 11.21
N GLY A 312 14.23 14.87 10.60
CA GLY A 312 15.32 15.81 10.33
C GLY A 312 16.32 15.34 9.26
N ILE A 313 15.90 14.45 8.36
CA ILE A 313 16.74 13.86 7.31
C ILE A 313 16.20 14.16 5.91
N ARG A 314 17.08 14.11 4.90
CA ARG A 314 16.70 14.31 3.49
C ARG A 314 16.15 13.03 2.85
N GLY A 315 16.59 11.88 3.33
CA GLY A 315 16.24 10.57 2.81
C GLY A 315 17.07 9.46 3.45
N THR A 316 16.90 8.25 2.96
CA THR A 316 17.62 7.07 3.43
C THR A 316 18.06 6.20 2.26
N ILE A 317 18.99 5.27 2.54
CA ILE A 317 19.21 4.09 1.72
C ILE A 317 18.16 3.06 2.15
N ARG A 318 17.38 2.53 1.20
CA ARG A 318 16.40 1.49 1.47
C ARG A 318 16.74 0.22 0.70
N VAL A 319 16.93 -0.85 1.42
CA VAL A 319 17.01 -2.21 0.91
C VAL A 319 15.63 -2.86 1.02
N SER A 320 15.19 -3.54 -0.02
CA SER A 320 13.91 -4.26 -0.01
C SER A 320 14.18 -5.73 -0.29
N THR A 321 13.60 -6.60 0.53
CA THR A 321 13.66 -8.05 0.39
C THR A 321 12.28 -8.61 0.05
N ALA A 322 12.26 -9.76 -0.62
CA ALA A 322 11.07 -10.54 -0.90
C ALA A 322 11.42 -12.02 -0.77
N PHE A 323 10.42 -12.89 -0.83
CA PHE A 323 10.58 -14.34 -0.63
C PHE A 323 11.59 -15.03 -1.56
N TYR A 324 11.94 -14.40 -2.69
CA TYR A 324 12.91 -14.93 -3.65
C TYR A 324 14.36 -14.50 -3.38
N ASN A 325 14.61 -13.64 -2.39
CA ASN A 325 15.97 -13.30 -1.98
C ASN A 325 16.53 -14.34 -1.00
N ASP A 326 17.84 -14.49 -1.00
CA ASP A 326 18.55 -15.41 -0.13
C ASP A 326 19.72 -14.72 0.63
N TYR A 327 20.43 -15.49 1.45
CA TYR A 327 21.59 -15.01 2.22
C TYR A 327 22.73 -14.53 1.32
N VAL A 328 22.90 -15.13 0.12
CA VAL A 328 23.95 -14.75 -0.83
C VAL A 328 23.71 -13.32 -1.37
N ASP A 329 22.44 -12.95 -1.59
CA ASP A 329 22.07 -11.59 -1.98
C ASP A 329 22.44 -10.58 -0.89
N VAL A 330 22.19 -10.94 0.37
CA VAL A 330 22.58 -10.12 1.54
C VAL A 330 24.10 -9.98 1.62
N ASP A 331 24.84 -11.08 1.51
CA ASP A 331 26.31 -11.07 1.57
C ASP A 331 26.91 -10.15 0.51
N LYS A 332 26.42 -10.23 -0.74
CA LYS A 332 26.84 -9.33 -1.84
C LYS A 332 26.56 -7.87 -1.52
N LEU A 333 25.40 -7.56 -0.95
CA LEU A 333 25.08 -6.20 -0.52
C LEU A 333 26.07 -5.71 0.56
N ILE A 334 26.34 -6.53 1.57
CA ILE A 334 27.25 -6.16 2.67
C ILE A 334 28.69 -5.93 2.15
N GLU A 335 29.18 -6.79 1.26
CA GLU A 335 30.49 -6.60 0.62
C GLU A 335 30.56 -5.29 -0.19
N ALA A 336 29.51 -5.01 -0.97
CA ALA A 336 29.41 -3.79 -1.74
C ALA A 336 29.33 -2.53 -0.84
N LEU A 337 28.58 -2.59 0.25
CA LEU A 337 28.52 -1.51 1.25
C LEU A 337 29.88 -1.24 1.90
N LYS A 338 30.61 -2.28 2.32
CA LYS A 338 31.96 -2.15 2.88
C LYS A 338 32.91 -1.46 1.89
N LYS A 339 32.85 -1.84 0.61
CA LYS A 339 33.65 -1.24 -0.45
C LYS A 339 33.25 0.22 -0.70
N ALA A 340 31.95 0.52 -0.78
CA ALA A 340 31.46 1.88 -0.94
C ALA A 340 31.90 2.79 0.21
N LEU A 341 31.78 2.32 1.46
CA LEU A 341 32.21 3.04 2.65
C LEU A 341 33.72 3.31 2.66
N SER A 342 34.54 2.39 2.18
CA SER A 342 35.97 2.61 2.07
C SER A 342 36.35 3.68 1.04
N MET A 343 35.57 3.78 -0.05
CA MET A 343 35.78 4.76 -1.12
C MET A 343 35.34 6.19 -0.75
N LEU A 344 34.45 6.32 0.26
CA LEU A 344 33.90 7.62 0.69
C LEU A 344 34.55 8.14 1.99
N LYS A 345 35.51 7.41 2.56
CA LYS A 345 36.28 7.84 3.73
C LYS A 345 37.53 8.67 3.41
N ASP A 346 37.91 8.69 2.12
CA ASP A 346 39.03 9.47 1.56
C ASP A 346 38.51 10.80 0.97
#